data_905d5caeacd89b4a2563d83d0533d256
#
_entry.id   905d5caeacd89b4a2563d83d0533d256
#
_cell.length_a   1.000
_cell.length_b   1.000
_cell.length_c   1.000
_cell.angle_alpha   90.00
_cell.angle_beta   90.00
_cell.angle_gamma   90.00
#
_symmetry.space_group_name_H-M   'P 1'
#
loop_
_entity.id
_entity.type
_entity.pdbx_description
1 polymer ?
#
loop_
_entity_poly.entity_id
_entity_poly.type
_entity_poly.pdbx_seq_one_letter_code
_entity_poly.pdbx_strand_id
1 'polypeptide(L)' 'MEIKVLGPGCAKCKTTYNVIEKVIKENNLDVKLTKVDDIMEMMNYNIMMTPAVVVDEVVKMKGQVPSESDVKKLLGI' A
#
# COMPACT_ATOMS: atom_id res chain seq x y z
N MET A 1 6.68 -6.31 -9.88
CA MET A 1 6.56 -5.47 -8.67
C MET A 1 5.34 -5.90 -7.89
N GLU A 2 5.45 -6.02 -6.59
CA GLU A 2 4.33 -6.36 -5.73
C GLU A 2 4.16 -5.27 -4.68
N ILE A 3 2.91 -4.81 -4.51
CA ILE A 3 2.57 -3.83 -3.49
C ILE A 3 1.60 -4.47 -2.50
N LYS A 4 1.89 -4.32 -1.22
CA LYS A 4 1.00 -4.78 -0.15
C LYS A 4 0.50 -3.58 0.63
N VAL A 5 -0.80 -3.54 0.87
CA VAL A 5 -1.42 -2.53 1.73
C VAL A 5 -1.77 -3.23 3.03
N LEU A 6 -1.12 -2.82 4.10
CA LEU A 6 -1.25 -3.44 5.41
C LEU A 6 -2.21 -2.64 6.28
N GLY A 7 -3.24 -3.30 6.80
CA GLY A 7 -4.19 -2.65 7.68
C GLY A 7 -5.40 -3.52 7.96
N PRO A 8 -6.00 -3.41 9.15
CA PRO A 8 -7.11 -4.27 9.58
C PRO A 8 -8.47 -3.85 9.01
N GLY A 9 -8.52 -3.32 7.79
CA GLY A 9 -9.77 -3.00 7.13
C GLY A 9 -10.42 -1.70 7.53
N CYS A 10 -9.66 -0.77 8.11
CA CYS A 10 -10.18 0.55 8.46
C CYS A 10 -10.45 1.38 7.20
N ALA A 11 -11.21 2.49 7.36
CA ALA A 11 -11.55 3.36 6.24
C ALA A 11 -10.31 3.87 5.51
N LYS A 12 -9.29 4.27 6.27
CA LYS A 12 -8.03 4.75 5.69
C LYS A 12 -7.31 3.67 4.88
N CYS A 13 -7.38 2.43 5.36
CA CYS A 13 -6.76 1.31 4.66
C CYS A 13 -7.44 1.05 3.32
N LYS A 14 -8.77 1.13 3.29
CA LYS A 14 -9.53 0.99 2.05
C LYS A 14 -9.22 2.12 1.07
N THR A 15 -9.14 3.34 1.58
CA THR A 15 -8.80 4.51 0.75
C THR A 15 -7.41 4.34 0.14
N THR A 16 -6.44 3.90 0.93
CA THR A 16 -5.09 3.66 0.46
C THR A 16 -5.06 2.62 -0.66
N TYR A 17 -5.76 1.51 -0.46
CA TYR A 17 -5.87 0.46 -1.46
C TYR A 17 -6.47 1.00 -2.77
N ASN A 18 -7.57 1.77 -2.65
CA ASN A 18 -8.25 2.31 -3.81
C ASN A 18 -7.40 3.30 -4.59
N VAL A 19 -6.65 4.15 -3.90
CA VAL A 19 -5.75 5.12 -4.54
C VAL A 19 -4.68 4.39 -5.34
N ILE A 20 -4.06 3.38 -4.75
CA ILE A 20 -3.02 2.60 -5.42
C ILE A 20 -3.59 1.85 -6.62
N GLU A 21 -4.74 1.21 -6.45
CA GLU A 21 -5.40 0.48 -7.53
C GLU A 21 -5.72 1.41 -8.70
N LYS A 22 -6.22 2.60 -8.40
CA LYS A 22 -6.54 3.59 -9.43
C LYS A 22 -5.33 3.97 -10.25
N VAL A 23 -4.21 4.27 -9.58
CA VAL A 23 -2.97 4.64 -10.27
C VAL A 23 -2.46 3.50 -11.15
N ILE A 24 -2.52 2.27 -10.65
CA ILE A 24 -2.09 1.09 -11.41
C ILE A 24 -2.93 0.94 -12.68
N LYS A 25 -4.25 1.08 -12.56
CA LYS A 25 -5.16 0.93 -13.69
C LYS A 25 -5.00 2.06 -14.72
N GLU A 26 -4.86 3.29 -14.25
CA GLU A 26 -4.75 4.45 -15.12
C GLU A 26 -3.46 4.43 -15.96
N ASN A 27 -2.41 3.83 -15.41
CA ASN A 27 -1.10 3.80 -16.06
C ASN A 27 -0.77 2.42 -16.66
N ASN A 28 -1.72 1.49 -16.66
CA ASN A 28 -1.56 0.12 -17.19
C ASN A 28 -0.30 -0.55 -16.64
N LEU A 29 -0.09 -0.44 -15.34
CA LEU A 29 1.09 -0.99 -14.70
C LEU A 29 0.90 -2.48 -14.41
N ASP A 30 1.96 -3.26 -14.63
CA ASP A 30 1.97 -4.68 -14.29
C ASP A 30 2.43 -4.84 -12.84
N VAL A 31 1.55 -4.48 -11.91
CA VAL A 31 1.82 -4.50 -10.48
C VAL A 31 0.79 -5.37 -9.78
N LYS A 32 1.26 -6.29 -8.95
CA LYS A 32 0.37 -7.11 -8.13
C LYS A 32 0.06 -6.35 -6.85
N LEU A 33 -1.23 -6.07 -6.64
CA LEU A 33 -1.68 -5.35 -5.45
C LEU A 33 -2.39 -6.32 -4.52
N THR A 34 -1.94 -6.38 -3.28
CA THR A 34 -2.50 -7.28 -2.27
C THR A 34 -2.86 -6.48 -1.02
N LYS A 35 -4.02 -6.80 -0.44
CA LYS A 35 -4.43 -6.22 0.82
C LYS A 35 -4.12 -7.22 1.93
N VAL A 36 -3.40 -6.78 2.96
CA VAL A 36 -3.03 -7.62 4.09
C VAL A 36 -3.68 -7.06 5.35
N ASP A 37 -4.55 -7.84 5.97
CA ASP A 37 -5.24 -7.44 7.20
C ASP A 37 -4.85 -8.32 8.39
N ASP A 38 -3.84 -9.15 8.23
CA ASP A 38 -3.35 -10.04 9.28
C ASP A 38 -2.32 -9.30 10.14
N ILE A 39 -2.60 -9.22 11.44
CA ILE A 39 -1.72 -8.56 12.40
C ILE A 39 -0.33 -9.21 12.43
N MET A 40 -0.26 -10.53 12.28
CA MET A 40 1.02 -11.24 12.27
C MET A 40 1.91 -10.79 11.11
N GLU A 41 1.32 -10.60 9.93
CA GLU A 41 2.03 -10.08 8.77
C GLU A 41 2.55 -8.67 9.03
N MET A 42 1.73 -7.83 9.67
CA MET A 42 2.14 -6.47 10.01
C MET A 42 3.32 -6.47 10.97
N MET A 43 3.33 -7.39 11.93
CA MET A 43 4.43 -7.51 12.89
C MET A 43 5.73 -7.93 12.19
N ASN A 44 5.64 -8.76 11.16
CA ASN A 44 6.80 -9.18 10.38
C ASN A 44 7.51 -8.01 9.70
N TYR A 45 6.77 -6.93 9.42
CA TYR A 45 7.32 -5.72 8.83
C TYR A 45 7.59 -4.64 9.88
N ASN A 46 7.45 -4.97 11.16
CA ASN A 46 7.61 -4.02 12.27
C ASN A 46 6.69 -2.81 12.14
N ILE A 47 5.48 -3.03 11.65
CA ILE A 47 4.51 -1.94 11.43
C ILE A 47 3.62 -1.80 12.66
N MET A 48 3.64 -0.61 13.25
CA MET A 48 2.81 -0.27 14.39
C MET A 48 1.73 0.76 14.03
N MET A 49 1.83 1.35 12.84
CA MET A 49 0.87 2.37 12.37
C MET A 49 0.30 1.94 11.03
N THR A 50 -1.02 2.03 10.88
CA THR A 50 -1.72 1.69 9.64
C THR A 50 -2.48 2.89 9.12
N PRO A 51 -2.72 2.98 7.81
CA PRO A 51 -2.32 2.05 6.76
C PRO A 51 -0.83 2.11 6.46
N ALA A 52 -0.27 1.00 5.98
CA ALA A 52 1.12 0.94 5.57
C ALA A 52 1.21 0.38 4.15
N VAL A 53 2.18 0.88 3.39
CA VAL A 53 2.40 0.45 2.01
C VAL A 53 3.79 -0.18 1.91
N VAL A 54 3.81 -1.43 1.46
CA VAL A 54 5.05 -2.19 1.25
C VAL A 54 5.22 -2.43 -0.24
N VAL A 55 6.37 -2.09 -0.77
CA VAL A 55 6.70 -2.30 -2.18
C VAL A 55 7.90 -3.23 -2.26
N ASP A 56 7.71 -4.40 -2.89
CA ASP A 56 8.75 -5.43 -3.03
C ASP A 56 9.45 -5.71 -1.69
N GLU A 57 8.66 -5.97 -0.65
CA GLU A 57 9.11 -6.32 0.69
C GLU A 57 9.77 -5.16 1.46
N VAL A 58 9.72 -3.93 0.94
CA VAL A 58 10.26 -2.75 1.62
C VAL A 58 9.11 -1.83 2.02
N VAL A 59 9.05 -1.45 3.29
CA VAL A 59 8.04 -0.53 3.80
C VAL A 59 8.35 0.87 3.28
N LYS A 60 7.46 1.42 2.47
CA LYS A 60 7.64 2.74 1.87
C LYS A 60 6.86 3.84 2.57
N MET A 61 5.68 3.51 3.09
CA MET A 61 4.84 4.47 3.81
C MET A 61 4.16 3.76 4.97
N LYS A 62 3.94 4.50 6.06
CA LYS A 62 3.20 3.98 7.21
C LYS A 62 2.49 5.13 7.94
N GLY A 63 1.29 4.83 8.44
CA GLY A 63 0.53 5.77 9.26
C GLY A 63 -0.14 6.91 8.52
N GLN A 64 -0.19 6.86 7.19
CA GLN A 64 -0.88 7.91 6.42
C GLN A 64 -1.40 7.37 5.10
N VAL A 65 -2.43 8.03 4.57
CA VAL A 65 -3.01 7.69 3.27
C VAL A 65 -2.19 8.41 2.19
N PRO A 66 -1.61 7.69 1.22
CA PRO A 66 -0.85 8.34 0.16
C PRO A 66 -1.80 9.03 -0.83
N SER A 67 -1.33 10.12 -1.44
CA SER A 67 -2.01 10.74 -2.56
C SER A 67 -1.62 9.99 -3.84
N GLU A 68 -2.31 10.29 -4.95
CA GLU A 68 -1.95 9.72 -6.23
C GLU A 68 -0.51 10.07 -6.62
N SER A 69 -0.10 11.29 -6.29
CA SER A 69 1.27 11.75 -6.54
C SER A 69 2.28 10.93 -5.74
N ASP A 70 1.96 10.64 -4.48
CA ASP A 70 2.84 9.82 -3.63
C ASP A 70 2.97 8.41 -4.19
N VAL A 71 1.85 7.83 -4.65
CA VAL A 71 1.85 6.49 -5.24
C VAL A 71 2.71 6.45 -6.51
N LYS A 72 2.59 7.48 -7.34
CA LYS A 72 3.40 7.56 -8.57
C LYS A 72 4.88 7.59 -8.25
N LYS A 73 5.27 8.32 -7.20
CA LYS A 73 6.66 8.35 -6.75
C LYS A 73 7.14 6.98 -6.29
N LEU A 74 6.28 6.26 -5.55
CA LEU A 74 6.61 4.92 -5.08
C LEU A 74 6.82 3.95 -6.24
N LEU A 75 6.07 4.13 -7.32
CA LEU A 75 6.12 3.27 -8.49
C LEU A 75 7.17 3.72 -9.51
N GLY A 76 7.76 4.88 -9.33
CA GLY A 76 8.78 5.39 -10.23
C GLY A 76 8.25 5.93 -11.55
N ILE A 77 7.04 6.44 -11.55
CA ILE A 77 6.41 6.95 -12.77
C ILE A 77 6.09 8.44 -12.68
#